data_0fefd3ab40315dea79f7781dbf7a37c5
#
_entry.id   0fefd3ab40315dea79f7781dbf7a37c5
#
_cell.length_a   1.000
_cell.length_b   1.000
_cell.length_c   1.000
_cell.angle_alpha   90.00
_cell.angle_beta   90.00
_cell.angle_gamma   90.00
#
_symmetry.space_group_name_H-M   'P 1'
#
loop_
_entity.id
_entity.type
_entity.pdbx_description
1 polymer ?
#
loop_
_entity_poly.entity_id
_entity_poly.type
_entity_poly.pdbx_seq_one_letter_code
_entity_poly.pdbx_strand_id
1 'polypeptide(L)'
;MPQLDKIFQQVNVPCKDNGCEFLVSDKLDAVAHLLANSRYSLKYSGALSRIYSSADYDGSPIVLISVHVDDVYNTYFLRDLGLGLWQGTFDNSLSAACVLHEMLGEHLPANVLVALTGDEEIHSNGAKEVCEILTADGVNIAQVVVTEVTHAGWQDQCAFVVENDRNMSLGKGWEMLGRLSEHRFAYLHEAEPDESEIYAGAGLSVLTLSIPVEGDMHSDEGCCVRHELLPPYCEVLRNLVNLFAEIAEEE
;
A
#
# COMPACT_ATOMS: atom_id res chain seq x y z
N MET A 1 -8.22 18.90 -1.10
CA MET A 1 -7.93 17.46 -0.98
C MET A 1 -9.11 16.75 -0.35
N PRO A 2 -9.50 15.57 -0.81
CA PRO A 2 -10.44 14.75 -0.08
C PRO A 2 -9.85 14.42 1.29
N GLN A 3 -10.67 14.43 2.33
CA GLN A 3 -10.25 14.01 3.66
C GLN A 3 -10.03 12.50 3.66
N LEU A 4 -9.00 12.02 4.35
CA LEU A 4 -8.60 10.61 4.37
C LEU A 4 -9.75 9.69 4.85
N ASP A 5 -10.51 10.13 5.86
CA ASP A 5 -11.69 9.41 6.35
C ASP A 5 -12.75 9.18 5.27
N LYS A 6 -12.93 10.15 4.35
CA LYS A 6 -13.87 10.02 3.23
C LYS A 6 -13.38 9.06 2.17
N ILE A 7 -12.07 9.06 1.87
CA ILE A 7 -11.47 8.09 0.96
C ILE A 7 -11.63 6.69 1.56
N PHE A 8 -11.25 6.52 2.83
CA PHE A 8 -11.38 5.25 3.53
C PHE A 8 -12.81 4.70 3.46
N GLN A 9 -13.83 5.52 3.79
CA GLN A 9 -15.23 5.10 3.75
C GLN A 9 -15.71 4.69 2.35
N GLN A 10 -15.08 5.20 1.28
CA GLN A 10 -15.45 4.84 -0.09
C GLN A 10 -14.80 3.54 -0.56
N VAL A 11 -13.64 3.17 -0.02
CA VAL A 11 -12.93 1.93 -0.39
C VAL A 11 -13.13 0.79 0.62
N ASN A 12 -13.56 1.10 1.84
CA ASN A 12 -13.88 0.11 2.87
C ASN A 12 -15.28 -0.49 2.62
N VAL A 13 -15.41 -1.20 1.51
CA VAL A 13 -16.63 -1.85 1.03
C VAL A 13 -16.44 -3.37 1.01
N PRO A 14 -17.53 -4.16 1.10
CA PRO A 14 -17.43 -5.61 1.14
C PRO A 14 -16.68 -6.22 -0.04
N CYS A 15 -15.80 -7.16 0.24
CA CYS A 15 -15.36 -8.17 -0.73
C CYS A 15 -16.47 -9.19 -0.92
N LYS A 16 -16.73 -9.62 -2.16
CA LYS A 16 -17.68 -10.69 -2.43
C LYS A 16 -16.99 -12.04 -2.21
N ASP A 17 -17.48 -12.80 -1.25
CA ASP A 17 -17.13 -14.20 -1.08
C ASP A 17 -17.92 -15.04 -2.10
N ASN A 18 -17.21 -15.79 -2.95
CA ASN A 18 -17.82 -16.77 -3.87
C ASN A 18 -17.66 -18.22 -3.36
N GLY A 19 -17.33 -18.38 -2.08
CA GLY A 19 -17.18 -19.67 -1.39
C GLY A 19 -15.78 -20.28 -1.45
N CYS A 20 -14.84 -19.71 -2.19
CA CYS A 20 -13.46 -20.20 -2.30
C CYS A 20 -12.42 -19.08 -2.51
N GLU A 21 -12.83 -17.93 -3.06
CA GLU A 21 -11.95 -16.82 -3.40
C GLU A 21 -12.65 -15.51 -3.09
N PHE A 22 -11.97 -14.56 -2.48
CA PHE A 22 -12.50 -13.23 -2.26
C PHE A 22 -12.52 -12.46 -3.58
N LEU A 23 -13.71 -12.00 -4.00
CA LEU A 23 -13.86 -11.19 -5.19
C LEU A 23 -13.64 -9.72 -4.86
N VAL A 24 -12.51 -9.18 -5.24
CA VAL A 24 -12.14 -7.78 -5.00
C VAL A 24 -12.79 -6.78 -5.98
N SER A 25 -13.65 -7.24 -6.90
CA SER A 25 -14.22 -6.40 -7.96
C SER A 25 -14.91 -5.14 -7.45
N ASP A 26 -15.68 -5.23 -6.38
CA ASP A 26 -16.42 -4.08 -5.85
C ASP A 26 -15.46 -3.02 -5.27
N LYS A 27 -14.38 -3.45 -4.60
CA LYS A 27 -13.35 -2.53 -4.11
C LYS A 27 -12.55 -1.91 -5.25
N LEU A 28 -12.16 -2.71 -6.24
CA LEU A 28 -11.46 -2.22 -7.43
C LEU A 28 -12.33 -1.23 -8.23
N ASP A 29 -13.65 -1.47 -8.32
CA ASP A 29 -14.59 -0.55 -8.95
C ASP A 29 -14.75 0.75 -8.13
N ALA A 30 -14.80 0.67 -6.81
CA ALA A 30 -14.84 1.85 -5.94
C ALA A 30 -13.60 2.74 -6.16
N VAL A 31 -12.41 2.14 -6.24
CA VAL A 31 -11.19 2.88 -6.57
C VAL A 31 -11.24 3.48 -7.96
N ALA A 32 -11.71 2.75 -8.97
CA ALA A 32 -11.86 3.27 -10.34
C ALA A 32 -12.76 4.50 -10.37
N HIS A 33 -13.85 4.51 -9.60
CA HIS A 33 -14.74 5.68 -9.47
C HIS A 33 -14.05 6.87 -8.83
N LEU A 34 -13.25 6.64 -7.77
CA LEU A 34 -12.47 7.69 -7.11
C LEU A 34 -11.46 8.35 -8.08
N LEU A 35 -10.80 7.54 -8.88
CA LEU A 35 -9.74 7.99 -9.80
C LEU A 35 -10.25 8.54 -11.13
N ALA A 36 -11.56 8.42 -11.43
CA ALA A 36 -12.14 8.73 -12.75
C ALA A 36 -11.83 10.14 -13.28
N ASN A 37 -11.58 11.12 -12.39
CA ASN A 37 -11.25 12.50 -12.75
C ASN A 37 -9.85 12.93 -12.26
N SER A 38 -8.99 11.97 -11.92
CA SER A 38 -7.60 12.23 -11.54
C SER A 38 -6.68 12.14 -12.77
N ARG A 39 -5.40 12.45 -12.59
CA ARG A 39 -4.38 12.23 -13.63
C ARG A 39 -3.99 10.76 -13.81
N TYR A 40 -4.50 9.86 -12.95
CA TYR A 40 -4.20 8.44 -13.02
C TYR A 40 -5.19 7.70 -13.88
N SER A 41 -4.69 6.80 -14.73
CA SER A 41 -5.49 5.93 -15.59
C SER A 41 -5.15 4.47 -15.36
N LEU A 42 -6.13 3.60 -15.55
CA LEU A 42 -5.92 2.16 -15.53
C LEU A 42 -5.02 1.78 -16.71
N LYS A 43 -3.82 1.27 -16.39
CA LYS A 43 -2.83 0.83 -17.38
C LYS A 43 -2.96 -0.67 -17.66
N TYR A 44 -3.10 -1.47 -16.60
CA TYR A 44 -3.25 -2.92 -16.71
C TYR A 44 -4.39 -3.41 -15.82
N SER A 45 -5.05 -4.48 -16.25
CA SER A 45 -6.17 -5.10 -15.56
C SER A 45 -6.06 -6.60 -15.62
N GLY A 46 -5.85 -7.23 -14.49
CA GLY A 46 -5.92 -8.67 -14.30
C GLY A 46 -7.26 -9.11 -13.72
N ALA A 47 -7.35 -10.38 -13.33
CA ALA A 47 -8.49 -10.93 -12.63
C ALA A 47 -8.54 -10.45 -11.17
N LEU A 48 -7.37 -10.38 -10.53
CA LEU A 48 -7.18 -10.03 -9.12
C LEU A 48 -6.42 -8.72 -8.92
N SER A 49 -6.12 -7.98 -10.00
CA SER A 49 -5.32 -6.78 -9.89
C SER A 49 -5.76 -5.66 -10.82
N ARG A 50 -5.44 -4.44 -10.43
CA ARG A 50 -5.53 -3.23 -11.27
C ARG A 50 -4.25 -2.42 -11.07
N ILE A 51 -3.60 -2.02 -12.15
CA ILE A 51 -2.39 -1.20 -12.09
C ILE A 51 -2.66 0.14 -12.75
N TYR A 52 -2.46 1.19 -11.99
CA TYR A 52 -2.65 2.58 -12.40
C TYR A 52 -1.33 3.27 -12.64
N SER A 53 -1.28 4.13 -13.64
CA SER A 53 -0.16 5.02 -13.93
C SER A 53 -0.60 6.46 -14.05
N SER A 54 0.31 7.40 -13.78
CA SER A 54 0.14 8.79 -14.15
C SER A 54 0.04 8.95 -15.67
N ALA A 55 -0.69 9.96 -16.14
CA ALA A 55 -0.72 10.34 -17.55
C ALA A 55 0.66 10.76 -18.08
N ASP A 56 1.55 11.19 -17.21
CA ASP A 56 2.90 11.67 -17.55
C ASP A 56 3.97 10.56 -17.55
N TYR A 57 3.59 9.28 -17.32
CA TYR A 57 4.51 8.15 -17.34
C TYR A 57 5.05 7.91 -18.76
N ASP A 58 6.37 7.94 -18.89
CA ASP A 58 7.08 7.91 -20.18
C ASP A 58 7.78 6.58 -20.52
N GLY A 59 7.65 5.58 -19.63
CA GLY A 59 8.31 4.26 -19.80
C GLY A 59 9.66 4.15 -19.07
N SER A 60 10.09 5.14 -18.31
CA SER A 60 11.27 5.08 -17.45
C SER A 60 11.16 3.97 -16.39
N PRO A 61 12.27 3.56 -15.74
CA PRO A 61 12.23 2.64 -14.62
C PRO A 61 11.27 3.11 -13.54
N ILE A 62 10.51 2.19 -12.96
CA ILE A 62 9.42 2.53 -12.03
C ILE A 62 9.73 2.18 -10.59
N VAL A 63 9.05 2.91 -9.69
CA VAL A 63 8.71 2.45 -8.35
C VAL A 63 7.29 1.89 -8.38
N LEU A 64 7.11 0.67 -7.90
CA LEU A 64 5.80 0.04 -7.77
C LEU A 64 5.32 0.18 -6.32
N ILE A 65 4.17 0.80 -6.10
CA ILE A 65 3.44 0.68 -4.85
C ILE A 65 2.47 -0.49 -5.01
N SER A 66 2.51 -1.48 -4.09
CA SER A 66 1.54 -2.56 -4.02
C SER A 66 0.73 -2.46 -2.75
N VAL A 67 -0.58 -2.59 -2.87
CA VAL A 67 -1.51 -2.59 -1.74
C VAL A 67 -2.64 -3.56 -2.01
N HIS A 68 -2.82 -4.56 -1.14
CA HIS A 68 -3.95 -5.45 -1.27
C HIS A 68 -5.25 -4.77 -0.82
N VAL A 69 -6.34 -5.19 -1.41
CA VAL A 69 -7.68 -4.62 -1.17
C VAL A 69 -8.72 -5.67 -0.78
N ASP A 70 -8.35 -6.97 -0.78
CA ASP A 70 -9.17 -8.01 -0.17
C ASP A 70 -9.10 -7.91 1.36
N ASP A 71 -10.03 -8.55 2.01
CA ASP A 71 -10.14 -8.66 3.45
C ASP A 71 -11.03 -9.82 3.87
N VAL A 72 -11.03 -10.12 5.16
CA VAL A 72 -11.79 -11.23 5.76
C VAL A 72 -13.03 -10.78 6.55
N TYR A 73 -13.41 -9.50 6.48
CA TYR A 73 -14.47 -8.94 7.31
C TYR A 73 -15.88 -9.24 6.82
N ASN A 74 -16.80 -9.39 7.77
CA ASN A 74 -18.25 -9.41 7.51
C ASN A 74 -18.91 -8.05 7.80
N THR A 75 -18.23 -7.16 8.52
CA THR A 75 -18.71 -5.82 8.86
C THR A 75 -17.68 -4.77 8.45
N TYR A 76 -18.17 -3.61 8.04
CA TYR A 76 -17.34 -2.52 7.54
C TYR A 76 -17.72 -1.25 8.28
N PHE A 77 -16.79 -0.67 9.01
CA PHE A 77 -17.05 0.54 9.79
C PHE A 77 -15.82 1.39 10.00
N LEU A 78 -16.08 2.65 10.35
CA LEU A 78 -15.12 3.59 10.91
C LEU A 78 -15.81 4.32 12.06
N ARG A 79 -15.20 4.31 13.23
CA ARG A 79 -15.68 4.99 14.43
C ARG A 79 -14.59 5.87 14.99
N ASP A 80 -14.91 7.14 15.23
CA ASP A 80 -14.06 8.03 16.00
C ASP A 80 -14.30 7.76 17.51
N LEU A 81 -13.27 7.32 18.20
CA LEU A 81 -13.29 7.08 19.64
C LEU A 81 -12.91 8.33 20.44
N GLY A 82 -12.55 9.43 19.79
CA GLY A 82 -11.94 10.59 20.42
C GLY A 82 -10.47 10.34 20.78
N LEU A 83 -9.83 11.33 21.37
CA LEU A 83 -8.43 11.27 21.82
C LEU A 83 -7.41 10.87 20.72
N GLY A 84 -7.72 11.21 19.47
CA GLY A 84 -6.85 10.89 18.34
C GLY A 84 -6.94 9.44 17.84
N LEU A 85 -7.96 8.68 18.25
CA LEU A 85 -8.12 7.27 17.92
C LEU A 85 -9.32 7.04 16.98
N TRP A 86 -9.09 6.30 15.92
CA TRP A 86 -10.14 5.64 15.12
C TRP A 86 -10.15 4.14 15.39
N GLN A 87 -11.34 3.55 15.37
CA GLN A 87 -11.56 2.10 15.33
C GLN A 87 -12.26 1.73 14.02
N GLY A 88 -11.81 0.66 13.39
CA GLY A 88 -12.38 0.22 12.12
C GLY A 88 -11.81 -1.09 11.62
N THR A 89 -12.36 -1.56 10.50
CA THR A 89 -11.87 -2.70 9.73
C THR A 89 -10.82 -2.19 8.74
N PHE A 90 -9.55 -2.19 9.14
CA PHE A 90 -8.50 -1.43 8.46
C PHE A 90 -7.68 -2.25 7.48
N ASP A 91 -7.58 -3.54 7.66
CA ASP A 91 -6.78 -4.43 6.85
C ASP A 91 -7.46 -4.76 5.49
N ASN A 92 -6.96 -4.29 4.32
CA ASN A 92 -5.90 -3.28 4.20
C ASN A 92 -6.46 -1.98 3.61
N SER A 93 -7.76 -1.72 3.83
CA SER A 93 -8.45 -0.53 3.30
C SER A 93 -7.86 0.79 3.80
N LEU A 94 -7.16 0.79 4.97
CA LEU A 94 -6.56 2.00 5.51
C LEU A 94 -5.30 2.38 4.74
N SER A 95 -4.41 1.41 4.46
CA SER A 95 -3.22 1.64 3.63
C SER A 95 -3.62 2.04 2.22
N ALA A 96 -4.64 1.37 1.65
CA ALA A 96 -5.21 1.73 0.35
C ALA A 96 -5.72 3.18 0.34
N ALA A 97 -6.40 3.63 1.41
CA ALA A 97 -6.87 5.00 1.51
C ALA A 97 -5.71 6.01 1.56
N CYS A 98 -4.59 5.69 2.25
CA CYS A 98 -3.40 6.54 2.28
C CYS A 98 -2.73 6.63 0.90
N VAL A 99 -2.59 5.52 0.19
CA VAL A 99 -2.05 5.51 -1.19
C VAL A 99 -2.94 6.35 -2.12
N LEU A 100 -4.25 6.15 -2.07
CA LEU A 100 -5.21 6.91 -2.87
C LEU A 100 -5.23 8.41 -2.51
N HIS A 101 -5.00 8.76 -1.24
CA HIS A 101 -4.83 10.16 -0.83
C HIS A 101 -3.65 10.81 -1.55
N GLU A 102 -2.51 10.13 -1.63
CA GLU A 102 -1.33 10.61 -2.33
C GLU A 102 -1.56 10.70 -3.86
N MET A 103 -2.26 9.73 -4.45
CA MET A 103 -2.64 9.77 -5.86
C MET A 103 -3.57 10.95 -6.16
N LEU A 104 -4.65 11.12 -5.41
CA LEU A 104 -5.63 12.19 -5.60
C LEU A 104 -5.07 13.59 -5.31
N GLY A 105 -4.05 13.67 -4.44
CA GLY A 105 -3.28 14.88 -4.19
C GLY A 105 -2.25 15.21 -5.27
N GLU A 106 -2.05 14.29 -6.23
CA GLU A 106 -1.02 14.38 -7.29
C GLU A 106 0.41 14.50 -6.73
N HIS A 107 0.67 13.83 -5.60
CA HIS A 107 1.94 13.94 -4.89
C HIS A 107 3.00 12.92 -5.32
N LEU A 108 2.58 11.86 -6.04
CA LEU A 108 3.51 10.82 -6.47
C LEU A 108 4.21 11.20 -7.78
N PRO A 109 5.48 10.82 -7.99
CA PRO A 109 6.20 11.02 -9.25
C PRO A 109 5.51 10.35 -10.45
N ALA A 110 5.87 10.78 -11.66
CA ALA A 110 5.30 10.25 -12.89
C ALA A 110 5.67 8.77 -13.14
N ASN A 111 6.86 8.36 -12.72
CA ASN A 111 7.38 7.00 -12.83
C ASN A 111 6.98 6.08 -11.67
N VAL A 112 5.87 6.39 -10.99
CA VAL A 112 5.25 5.52 -9.99
C VAL A 112 4.03 4.83 -10.58
N LEU A 113 4.01 3.49 -10.49
CA LEU A 113 2.83 2.69 -10.74
C LEU A 113 2.23 2.25 -9.41
N VAL A 114 0.90 2.21 -9.34
CA VAL A 114 0.17 1.74 -8.16
C VAL A 114 -0.63 0.50 -8.54
N ALA A 115 -0.30 -0.62 -7.92
CA ALA A 115 -1.01 -1.88 -8.04
C ALA A 115 -1.97 -2.06 -6.85
N LEU A 116 -3.23 -2.29 -7.16
CA LEU A 116 -4.23 -2.79 -6.23
C LEU A 116 -4.36 -4.28 -6.46
N THR A 117 -4.16 -5.08 -5.44
CA THR A 117 -4.07 -6.54 -5.49
C THR A 117 -5.16 -7.19 -4.66
N GLY A 118 -5.47 -8.42 -4.95
CA GLY A 118 -6.40 -9.24 -4.19
C GLY A 118 -5.83 -10.61 -3.89
N ASP A 119 -6.56 -11.38 -3.07
CA ASP A 119 -6.18 -12.73 -2.64
C ASP A 119 -4.88 -12.74 -1.78
N GLU A 120 -4.58 -11.61 -1.13
CA GLU A 120 -3.46 -11.54 -0.20
C GLU A 120 -3.69 -12.45 0.99
N GLU A 121 -4.87 -12.35 1.59
CA GLU A 121 -5.35 -13.05 2.79
C GLU A 121 -5.30 -14.60 2.69
N ILE A 122 -5.02 -15.13 1.50
CA ILE A 122 -4.96 -16.56 1.24
C ILE A 122 -3.65 -16.97 0.56
N HIS A 123 -3.29 -16.35 -0.57
CA HIS A 123 -2.20 -16.82 -1.43
C HIS A 123 -1.40 -15.71 -2.13
N SER A 124 -1.72 -14.44 -1.96
CA SER A 124 -1.12 -13.28 -2.66
C SER A 124 -1.10 -13.43 -4.19
N ASN A 125 -2.16 -14.02 -4.76
CA ASN A 125 -2.21 -14.28 -6.22
C ASN A 125 -2.31 -12.98 -7.03
N GLY A 126 -2.87 -11.90 -6.47
CA GLY A 126 -2.88 -10.59 -7.10
C GLY A 126 -1.47 -10.03 -7.31
N ALA A 127 -0.59 -10.15 -6.31
CA ALA A 127 0.82 -9.76 -6.44
C ALA A 127 1.56 -10.60 -7.49
N LYS A 128 1.30 -11.93 -7.56
CA LYS A 128 1.85 -12.79 -8.61
C LYS A 128 1.39 -12.33 -10.00
N GLU A 129 0.10 -12.04 -10.15
CA GLU A 129 -0.47 -11.53 -11.40
C GLU A 129 0.18 -10.21 -11.83
N VAL A 130 0.44 -9.29 -10.88
CA VAL A 130 1.16 -8.03 -11.12
C VAL A 130 2.58 -8.30 -11.63
N CYS A 131 3.33 -9.20 -10.99
CA CYS A 131 4.66 -9.61 -11.44
C CYS A 131 4.62 -10.14 -12.87
N GLU A 132 3.68 -11.02 -13.18
CA GLU A 132 3.53 -11.63 -14.53
C GLU A 132 3.22 -10.57 -15.58
N ILE A 133 2.25 -9.69 -15.33
CA ILE A 133 1.84 -8.63 -16.25
C ILE A 133 3.00 -7.67 -16.55
N LEU A 134 3.66 -7.15 -15.50
CA LEU A 134 4.73 -6.16 -15.68
C LEU A 134 5.98 -6.78 -16.33
N THR A 135 6.30 -8.04 -16.00
CA THR A 135 7.39 -8.76 -16.63
C THR A 135 7.12 -9.02 -18.12
N ALA A 136 5.89 -9.45 -18.45
CA ALA A 136 5.50 -9.72 -19.85
C ALA A 136 5.55 -8.46 -20.73
N ASP A 137 5.27 -7.29 -20.14
CA ASP A 137 5.34 -5.98 -20.82
C ASP A 137 6.76 -5.36 -20.78
N GLY A 138 7.72 -6.03 -20.17
CA GLY A 138 9.12 -5.59 -20.10
C GLY A 138 9.33 -4.35 -19.23
N VAL A 139 8.46 -4.11 -18.27
CA VAL A 139 8.57 -2.96 -17.37
C VAL A 139 9.76 -3.15 -16.42
N ASN A 140 10.65 -2.17 -16.37
CA ASN A 140 11.77 -2.16 -15.43
C ASN A 140 11.31 -1.66 -14.07
N ILE A 141 11.28 -2.55 -13.06
CA ILE A 141 10.88 -2.23 -11.69
C ILE A 141 12.14 -2.05 -10.85
N ALA A 142 12.45 -0.82 -10.48
CA ALA A 142 13.63 -0.47 -9.69
C ALA A 142 13.42 -0.73 -8.19
N GLN A 143 12.19 -0.58 -7.71
CA GLN A 143 11.82 -0.77 -6.30
C GLN A 143 10.34 -1.10 -6.17
N VAL A 144 10.00 -1.97 -5.21
CA VAL A 144 8.62 -2.21 -4.77
C VAL A 144 8.45 -1.70 -3.34
N VAL A 145 7.35 -1.00 -3.09
CA VAL A 145 6.88 -0.59 -1.76
C VAL A 145 5.52 -1.24 -1.54
N VAL A 146 5.47 -2.27 -0.71
CA VAL A 146 4.21 -2.85 -0.23
C VAL A 146 3.71 -1.96 0.90
N THR A 147 2.41 -1.71 0.96
CA THR A 147 1.81 -0.93 2.06
C THR A 147 0.82 -1.78 2.83
N GLU A 148 0.92 -1.75 4.17
CA GLU A 148 0.25 -2.68 5.06
C GLU A 148 -0.16 -2.04 6.38
N VAL A 149 -0.88 -2.77 7.23
CA VAL A 149 -1.10 -2.48 8.65
C VAL A 149 -0.36 -3.51 9.51
N THR A 150 0.06 -3.16 10.72
CA THR A 150 0.86 -4.05 11.58
C THR A 150 0.62 -3.76 13.05
N HIS A 151 0.78 -4.77 13.91
CA HIS A 151 0.81 -4.58 15.37
C HIS A 151 2.14 -3.98 15.87
N ALA A 152 3.18 -4.05 15.06
CA ALA A 152 4.48 -3.52 15.44
C ALA A 152 4.43 -1.99 15.58
N GLY A 153 5.29 -1.45 16.44
CA GLY A 153 5.43 0.00 16.65
C GLY A 153 4.30 0.68 17.41
N TRP A 154 3.16 0.02 17.66
CA TRP A 154 2.01 0.62 18.36
C TRP A 154 2.36 1.11 19.75
N GLN A 155 2.99 0.27 20.58
CA GLN A 155 3.35 0.60 21.97
C GLN A 155 4.36 1.74 22.04
N ASP A 156 5.21 1.85 21.03
CA ASP A 156 6.21 2.89 20.89
C ASP A 156 5.68 4.16 20.23
N GLN A 157 4.41 4.21 19.86
CA GLN A 157 3.80 5.33 19.15
C GLN A 157 4.56 5.70 17.87
N CYS A 158 4.99 4.71 17.12
CA CYS A 158 5.63 4.92 15.84
C CYS A 158 4.64 5.49 14.83
N ALA A 159 5.09 6.38 13.96
CA ALA A 159 4.28 6.90 12.88
C ALA A 159 4.10 5.85 11.77
N PHE A 160 5.10 4.97 11.62
CA PHE A 160 5.11 3.88 10.66
C PHE A 160 6.10 2.79 11.09
N VAL A 161 6.05 1.66 10.40
CA VAL A 161 7.02 0.57 10.52
C VAL A 161 7.56 0.24 9.13
N VAL A 162 8.86 -0.01 9.03
CA VAL A 162 9.49 -0.60 7.85
C VAL A 162 9.70 -2.07 8.13
N GLU A 163 9.16 -2.92 7.27
CA GLU A 163 9.17 -4.38 7.43
C GLU A 163 9.68 -5.05 6.15
N ASN A 164 10.13 -6.30 6.28
CA ASN A 164 10.37 -7.21 5.16
C ASN A 164 11.22 -6.63 4.01
N ASP A 165 12.27 -5.86 4.33
CA ASP A 165 13.18 -5.37 3.29
C ASP A 165 13.98 -6.53 2.69
N ARG A 166 13.85 -6.73 1.39
CA ARG A 166 14.49 -7.83 0.65
C ARG A 166 15.17 -7.27 -0.60
N ASN A 167 16.29 -7.88 -0.93
CA ASN A 167 17.05 -7.57 -2.16
C ASN A 167 17.48 -6.09 -2.30
N MET A 168 17.38 -5.30 -1.22
CA MET A 168 17.78 -3.90 -1.22
C MET A 168 19.30 -3.77 -1.06
N SER A 169 19.93 -2.92 -1.86
CA SER A 169 21.35 -2.63 -1.68
C SER A 169 21.60 -1.86 -0.38
N LEU A 170 22.77 -2.05 0.24
CA LEU A 170 23.15 -1.33 1.45
C LEU A 170 23.11 0.20 1.27
N GLY A 171 23.46 0.69 0.06
CA GLY A 171 23.39 2.13 -0.26
C GLY A 171 21.98 2.66 -0.19
N LYS A 172 21.03 2.02 -0.88
CA LYS A 172 19.60 2.36 -0.83
C LYS A 172 19.06 2.33 0.60
N GLY A 173 19.41 1.28 1.37
CA GLY A 173 18.99 1.16 2.77
C GLY A 173 19.46 2.30 3.66
N TRP A 174 20.72 2.73 3.55
CA TRP A 174 21.24 3.86 4.32
C TRP A 174 20.59 5.19 3.94
N GLU A 175 20.38 5.44 2.65
CA GLU A 175 19.70 6.63 2.17
C GLU A 175 18.26 6.70 2.65
N MET A 176 17.54 5.59 2.54
CA MET A 176 16.20 5.43 3.09
C MET A 176 16.17 5.77 4.59
N LEU A 177 16.98 5.12 5.41
CA LEU A 177 17.00 5.37 6.86
C LEU A 177 17.28 6.85 7.18
N GLY A 178 18.14 7.50 6.41
CA GLY A 178 18.41 8.94 6.53
C GLY A 178 17.16 9.79 6.32
N ARG A 179 16.37 9.47 5.28
CA ARG A 179 15.12 10.19 4.96
C ARG A 179 14.01 9.94 5.98
N LEU A 180 13.94 8.72 6.54
CA LEU A 180 12.90 8.33 7.49
C LEU A 180 13.12 8.84 8.92
N SER A 181 14.33 9.30 9.25
CA SER A 181 14.74 9.65 10.62
C SER A 181 14.05 10.87 11.24
N GLU A 182 13.27 11.62 10.47
CA GLU A 182 12.50 12.77 10.97
C GLU A 182 11.27 12.36 11.80
N HIS A 183 10.82 11.11 11.65
CA HIS A 183 9.70 10.55 12.38
C HIS A 183 10.12 9.38 13.26
N ARG A 184 9.35 9.12 14.30
CA ARG A 184 9.53 7.92 15.12
C ARG A 184 9.01 6.70 14.36
N PHE A 185 9.86 5.71 14.14
CA PHE A 185 9.52 4.49 13.43
C PHE A 185 10.15 3.25 14.07
N ALA A 186 9.61 2.08 13.73
CA ALA A 186 10.23 0.79 13.98
C ALA A 186 10.76 0.21 12.66
N TYR A 187 11.77 -0.65 12.77
CA TYR A 187 12.36 -1.35 11.63
C TYR A 187 12.50 -2.83 11.97
N LEU A 188 11.87 -3.67 11.16
CA LEU A 188 11.84 -5.12 11.31
C LEU A 188 12.29 -5.77 9.99
N HIS A 189 13.55 -6.21 9.95
CA HIS A 189 14.11 -6.86 8.77
C HIS A 189 13.31 -8.10 8.35
N GLU A 190 12.73 -8.82 9.33
CA GLU A 190 11.82 -9.96 9.12
C GLU A 190 10.59 -9.75 10.00
N ALA A 191 9.42 -9.71 9.37
CA ALA A 191 8.12 -9.60 10.00
C ALA A 191 7.20 -10.74 9.52
N GLU A 192 5.91 -10.64 9.78
CA GLU A 192 4.90 -11.55 9.23
C GLU A 192 4.97 -11.55 7.70
N PRO A 193 4.75 -12.70 7.03
CA PRO A 193 4.70 -12.79 5.58
C PRO A 193 3.61 -11.88 5.00
N ASP A 194 3.91 -11.23 3.88
CA ASP A 194 3.02 -10.40 3.10
C ASP A 194 3.36 -10.49 1.60
N GLU A 195 2.79 -9.64 0.76
CA GLU A 195 3.07 -9.61 -0.68
C GLU A 195 4.55 -9.39 -1.03
N SER A 196 5.37 -8.85 -0.10
CA SER A 196 6.80 -8.62 -0.34
C SER A 196 7.55 -9.91 -0.66
N GLU A 197 7.10 -11.07 -0.14
CA GLU A 197 7.70 -12.37 -0.45
C GLU A 197 7.58 -12.71 -1.95
N ILE A 198 6.45 -12.36 -2.57
CA ILE A 198 6.20 -12.59 -4.00
C ILE A 198 7.17 -11.76 -4.83
N TYR A 199 7.27 -10.47 -4.54
CA TYR A 199 8.16 -9.56 -5.24
C TYR A 199 9.64 -9.92 -5.03
N ALA A 200 10.02 -10.25 -3.79
CA ALA A 200 11.37 -10.71 -3.47
C ALA A 200 11.73 -12.02 -4.20
N GLY A 201 10.77 -12.95 -4.26
CA GLY A 201 10.91 -14.21 -5.00
C GLY A 201 11.10 -14.02 -6.51
N ALA A 202 10.55 -12.95 -7.07
CA ALA A 202 10.81 -12.51 -8.44
C ALA A 202 12.15 -11.78 -8.63
N GLY A 203 12.96 -11.63 -7.57
CA GLY A 203 14.26 -10.97 -7.58
C GLY A 203 14.21 -9.45 -7.47
N LEU A 204 13.04 -8.88 -7.19
CA LEU A 204 12.86 -7.44 -7.08
C LEU A 204 13.32 -6.93 -5.71
N SER A 205 13.84 -5.70 -5.67
CA SER A 205 14.07 -4.96 -4.42
C SER A 205 12.72 -4.53 -3.85
N VAL A 206 12.46 -4.88 -2.59
CA VAL A 206 11.16 -4.64 -1.97
C VAL A 206 11.31 -4.30 -0.48
N LEU A 207 10.37 -3.53 0.04
CA LEU A 207 10.11 -3.35 1.47
C LEU A 207 8.61 -3.19 1.69
N THR A 208 8.17 -3.43 2.92
CA THR A 208 6.82 -3.11 3.38
C THR A 208 6.83 -1.88 4.27
N LEU A 209 5.94 -0.93 4.01
CA LEU A 209 5.70 0.26 4.83
C LEU A 209 4.34 0.14 5.50
N SER A 210 4.33 -0.08 6.82
CA SER A 210 3.12 -0.46 7.56
C SER A 210 2.64 0.63 8.51
N ILE A 211 1.32 0.70 8.69
CA ILE A 211 0.64 1.58 9.65
C ILE A 211 0.47 0.81 10.97
N PRO A 212 0.99 1.30 12.10
CA PRO A 212 0.79 0.67 13.41
C PRO A 212 -0.68 0.69 13.84
N VAL A 213 -1.23 -0.48 14.19
CA VAL A 213 -2.58 -0.65 14.71
C VAL A 213 -2.58 -1.50 15.98
N GLU A 214 -3.67 -1.47 16.77
CA GLU A 214 -3.88 -2.29 17.94
C GLU A 214 -5.25 -2.95 17.89
N GLY A 215 -5.30 -4.23 18.21
CA GLY A 215 -6.53 -5.04 18.16
C GLY A 215 -6.35 -6.22 17.23
N ASP A 216 -7.42 -6.93 16.92
CA ASP A 216 -7.40 -8.06 15.98
C ASP A 216 -7.71 -7.54 14.57
N MET A 217 -6.70 -7.57 13.68
CA MET A 217 -6.82 -7.07 12.31
C MET A 217 -7.81 -7.89 11.48
N HIS A 218 -8.03 -9.16 11.81
CA HIS A 218 -8.91 -10.06 11.06
C HIS A 218 -10.27 -10.28 11.73
N SER A 219 -10.64 -9.45 12.70
CA SER A 219 -11.92 -9.56 13.42
C SER A 219 -12.89 -8.47 13.00
N ASP A 220 -14.20 -8.81 13.03
CA ASP A 220 -15.28 -7.84 12.81
C ASP A 220 -15.38 -6.75 13.90
N GLU A 221 -14.65 -6.90 15.01
CA GLU A 221 -14.49 -5.84 16.01
C GLU A 221 -13.52 -4.77 15.56
N GLY A 222 -12.69 -5.10 14.58
CA GLY A 222 -11.68 -4.22 13.99
C GLY A 222 -10.55 -3.88 14.94
N CYS A 223 -9.66 -3.04 14.48
CA CYS A 223 -8.53 -2.55 15.26
C CYS A 223 -8.56 -1.02 15.42
N CYS A 224 -7.65 -0.49 16.22
CA CYS A 224 -7.52 0.94 16.49
C CYS A 224 -6.29 1.50 15.78
N VAL A 225 -6.39 2.71 15.26
CA VAL A 225 -5.28 3.50 14.71
C VAL A 225 -5.22 4.89 15.36
N ARG A 226 -4.00 5.42 15.52
CA ARG A 226 -3.80 6.84 15.88
C ARG A 226 -3.91 7.68 14.63
N HIS A 227 -5.08 8.25 14.38
CA HIS A 227 -5.34 8.96 13.13
C HIS A 227 -4.49 10.23 12.96
N GLU A 228 -3.97 10.82 14.05
CA GLU A 228 -3.01 11.93 13.97
C GLU A 228 -1.64 11.52 13.40
N LEU A 229 -1.33 10.21 13.36
CA LEU A 229 -0.10 9.70 12.74
C LEU A 229 -0.27 9.35 11.26
N LEU A 230 -1.49 9.36 10.72
CA LEU A 230 -1.73 9.09 9.30
C LEU A 230 -1.14 10.16 8.37
N PRO A 231 -1.23 11.48 8.66
CA PRO A 231 -0.54 12.48 7.86
C PRO A 231 0.99 12.30 7.83
N PRO A 232 1.70 12.05 8.95
CA PRO A 232 3.11 11.65 8.95
C PRO A 232 3.38 10.39 8.11
N TYR A 233 2.53 9.36 8.19
CA TYR A 233 2.66 8.15 7.36
C TYR A 233 2.58 8.47 5.86
N CYS A 234 1.57 9.25 5.43
CA CYS A 234 1.42 9.67 4.03
C CYS A 234 2.64 10.50 3.56
N GLU A 235 3.17 11.37 4.41
CA GLU A 235 4.38 12.14 4.11
C GLU A 235 5.60 11.22 3.91
N VAL A 236 5.76 10.23 4.79
CA VAL A 236 6.84 9.24 4.68
C VAL A 236 6.70 8.39 3.44
N LEU A 237 5.50 7.88 3.12
CA LEU A 237 5.23 7.15 1.89
C LEU A 237 5.66 7.96 0.67
N ARG A 238 5.26 9.22 0.60
CA ARG A 238 5.63 10.14 -0.49
C ARG A 238 7.15 10.34 -0.58
N ASN A 239 7.80 10.63 0.54
CA ASN A 239 9.23 10.89 0.58
C ASN A 239 10.06 9.66 0.20
N LEU A 240 9.61 8.47 0.63
CA LEU A 240 10.23 7.19 0.30
C LEU A 240 10.11 6.87 -1.18
N VAL A 241 8.92 7.05 -1.75
CA VAL A 241 8.66 6.81 -3.16
C VAL A 241 9.42 7.80 -4.04
N ASN A 242 9.49 9.07 -3.65
CA ASN A 242 10.30 10.08 -4.35
C ASN A 242 11.79 9.70 -4.35
N LEU A 243 12.33 9.29 -3.20
CA LEU A 243 13.72 8.83 -3.11
C LEU A 243 14.01 7.69 -4.09
N PHE A 244 13.15 6.67 -4.11
CA PHE A 244 13.37 5.53 -4.99
C PHE A 244 13.16 5.88 -6.47
N ALA A 245 12.27 6.82 -6.78
CA ALA A 245 12.09 7.32 -8.13
C ALA A 245 13.32 8.11 -8.62
N GLU A 246 13.91 8.95 -7.76
CA GLU A 246 15.16 9.66 -8.03
C GLU A 246 16.32 8.66 -8.31
N ILE A 247 16.48 7.64 -7.43
CA ILE A 247 17.52 6.61 -7.62
C ILE A 247 17.31 5.83 -8.93
N ALA A 248 16.06 5.50 -9.27
CA ALA A 248 15.73 4.75 -10.49
C ALA A 248 16.05 5.52 -11.77
N GLU A 249 16.04 6.85 -11.75
CA GLU A 249 16.41 7.70 -12.88
C GLU A 249 17.95 7.78 -13.07
N GLU A 250 18.73 7.49 -12.02
CA GLU A 250 20.19 7.57 -12.04
C GLU A 250 20.86 6.23 -12.46
N GLU A 251 20.16 5.10 -12.35
CA GLU A 251 20.61 3.74 -12.69
C GLU A 251 20.33 3.41 -14.17
#